data_44fa3079ee2c2a94abcefbf52eb575f3
#
_entry.id   44fa3079ee2c2a94abcefbf52eb575f3
#
_cell.length_a   1.000
_cell.length_b   1.000
_cell.length_c   1.000
_cell.angle_alpha   90.00
_cell.angle_beta   90.00
_cell.angle_gamma   90.00
#
_symmetry.space_group_name_H-M   'P 1'
#
loop_
_entity.id
_entity.type
_entity.pdbx_description
1 polymer ?
#
loop_
_entity_poly.entity_id
_entity_poly.type
_entity_poly.pdbx_seq_one_letter_code
_entity_poly.pdbx_strand_id
1 'polypeptide(L)'
;CDKVLNSPWGTLFRSEAIDLPLSFAGLIGYLAILVMAISPLLPGLLDKKLSLLRNTWWGLFVFSCGMSVFSLVLLWLMFFKIEAFCFFCILSAVISFCLLLMSIIGGGWDDLSQLFFRGILIALAVLIGGLVWASSVDPDYQNEITIGPGLPPIVQTKSTPEQIDFAKYLSSSGVVNYSAYWCPHCHEQKEMFGREAVAELRIIECASDGKNNQHD
;
A
#
# COMPACT_ATOMS: atom_id res chain seq x y z
N CYS A 1 -12.14 -8.25 2.22
CA CYS A 1 -10.81 -8.44 1.61
C CYS A 1 -10.73 -7.86 0.18
N ASP A 2 -11.79 -7.99 -0.59
CA ASP A 2 -11.85 -7.48 -1.97
C ASP A 2 -11.54 -5.97 -2.05
N LYS A 3 -12.17 -5.18 -1.17
CA LYS A 3 -11.92 -3.73 -1.07
C LYS A 3 -10.45 -3.38 -0.76
N VAL A 4 -9.75 -4.22 0.00
CA VAL A 4 -8.32 -4.02 0.34
C VAL A 4 -7.42 -4.39 -0.83
N LEU A 5 -7.71 -5.50 -1.53
CA LEU A 5 -6.92 -5.96 -2.67
C LEU A 5 -7.05 -5.03 -3.89
N ASN A 6 -8.23 -4.44 -4.09
CA ASN A 6 -8.49 -3.49 -5.18
C ASN A 6 -8.17 -2.02 -4.81
N SER A 7 -7.67 -1.78 -3.58
CA SER A 7 -7.22 -0.44 -3.18
C SER A 7 -5.88 -0.07 -3.86
N PRO A 8 -5.54 1.23 -3.96
CA PRO A 8 -4.24 1.66 -4.48
C PRO A 8 -3.04 0.99 -3.78
N TRP A 9 -3.17 0.71 -2.49
CA TRP A 9 -2.15 0.01 -1.69
C TRP A 9 -2.11 -1.50 -1.89
N GLY A 10 -3.01 -2.08 -2.69
CA GLY A 10 -2.99 -3.50 -3.07
C GLY A 10 -1.91 -3.86 -4.11
N THR A 11 -1.29 -2.86 -4.74
CA THR A 11 -0.23 -3.01 -5.73
C THR A 11 1.09 -2.43 -5.23
N LEU A 12 2.20 -3.15 -5.43
CA LEU A 12 3.54 -2.70 -5.02
C LEU A 12 4.07 -1.59 -5.92
N PHE A 13 3.91 -1.76 -7.22
CA PHE A 13 4.28 -0.79 -8.25
C PHE A 13 3.20 -0.76 -9.32
N ARG A 14 2.72 0.44 -9.63
CA ARG A 14 1.81 0.70 -10.73
C ARG A 14 2.64 1.23 -11.91
N SER A 15 3.01 0.34 -12.83
CA SER A 15 3.69 0.71 -14.07
C SER A 15 2.80 0.31 -15.24
N GLU A 16 2.84 1.07 -16.34
CA GLU A 16 2.05 0.78 -17.55
C GLU A 16 2.24 -0.63 -18.13
N ALA A 17 3.33 -1.33 -17.73
CA ALA A 17 3.67 -2.65 -18.25
C ALA A 17 3.42 -3.81 -17.27
N ILE A 18 3.46 -3.61 -15.95
CA ILE A 18 3.38 -4.69 -14.96
C ILE A 18 2.76 -4.17 -13.66
N ASP A 19 1.56 -4.66 -13.34
CA ASP A 19 0.94 -4.47 -12.03
C ASP A 19 1.37 -5.63 -11.12
N LEU A 20 2.33 -5.39 -10.22
CA LEU A 20 2.73 -6.40 -9.23
C LEU A 20 1.84 -6.30 -8.00
N PRO A 21 0.98 -7.31 -7.72
CA PRO A 21 0.16 -7.30 -6.52
C PRO A 21 1.05 -7.45 -5.27
N LEU A 22 0.70 -6.71 -4.21
CA LEU A 22 1.42 -6.75 -2.93
C LEU A 22 1.48 -8.18 -2.34
N SER A 23 0.46 -9.00 -2.59
CA SER A 23 0.42 -10.41 -2.20
C SER A 23 1.56 -11.23 -2.78
N PHE A 24 2.05 -10.89 -3.97
CA PHE A 24 3.20 -11.55 -4.60
C PHE A 24 4.51 -11.28 -3.86
N ALA A 25 4.71 -10.05 -3.37
CA ALA A 25 5.86 -9.73 -2.52
C ALA A 25 5.81 -10.49 -1.19
N GLY A 26 4.63 -10.62 -0.58
CA GLY A 26 4.42 -11.44 0.60
C GLY A 26 4.77 -12.93 0.34
N LEU A 27 4.35 -13.48 -0.79
CA LEU A 27 4.68 -14.85 -1.19
C LEU A 27 6.21 -15.05 -1.30
N ILE A 28 6.91 -14.13 -1.96
CA ILE A 28 8.38 -14.19 -2.07
C ILE A 28 9.03 -14.14 -0.69
N GLY A 29 8.54 -13.29 0.22
CA GLY A 29 9.05 -13.20 1.59
C GLY A 29 8.89 -14.52 2.36
N TYR A 30 7.72 -15.16 2.30
CA TYR A 30 7.49 -16.45 2.94
C TYR A 30 8.32 -17.59 2.30
N LEU A 31 8.49 -17.58 0.99
CA LEU A 31 9.37 -18.54 0.30
C LEU A 31 10.83 -18.37 0.71
N ALA A 32 11.31 -17.14 0.84
CA ALA A 32 12.66 -16.86 1.31
C ALA A 32 12.89 -17.40 2.74
N ILE A 33 11.94 -17.18 3.66
CA ILE A 33 11.97 -17.73 5.00
C ILE A 33 11.99 -19.27 4.97
N LEU A 34 11.15 -19.88 4.15
CA LEU A 34 11.08 -21.34 3.98
C LEU A 34 12.43 -21.91 3.50
N VAL A 35 13.01 -21.32 2.46
CA VAL A 35 14.31 -21.72 1.92
C VAL A 35 15.42 -21.59 2.99
N MET A 36 15.43 -20.49 3.74
CA MET A 36 16.38 -20.29 4.83
C MET A 36 16.17 -21.32 5.94
N ALA A 37 14.94 -21.66 6.31
CA ALA A 37 14.64 -22.65 7.33
C ALA A 37 15.04 -24.09 6.93
N ILE A 38 14.92 -24.43 5.65
CA ILE A 38 15.28 -25.75 5.12
C ILE A 38 16.79 -25.88 4.85
N SER A 39 17.48 -24.76 4.55
CA SER A 39 18.90 -24.80 4.14
C SER A 39 19.83 -25.56 5.10
N PRO A 40 19.71 -25.47 6.42
CA PRO A 40 20.58 -26.21 7.36
C PRO A 40 20.22 -27.70 7.50
N LEU A 41 19.06 -28.14 6.95
CA LEU A 41 18.64 -29.55 7.00
C LEU A 41 19.17 -30.35 5.80
N LEU A 42 19.68 -29.70 4.76
CA LEU A 42 20.23 -30.38 3.58
C LEU A 42 21.57 -31.06 3.88
N PRO A 43 21.70 -32.37 3.63
CA PRO A 43 22.87 -33.17 4.06
C PRO A 43 24.17 -32.84 3.32
N GLY A 44 24.16 -32.08 2.23
CA GLY A 44 25.35 -31.73 1.45
C GLY A 44 26.15 -30.53 1.94
N LEU A 45 25.67 -29.78 2.96
CA LEU A 45 26.29 -28.55 3.49
C LEU A 45 26.92 -28.75 4.87
N LEU A 46 27.15 -29.98 5.34
CA LEU A 46 27.56 -30.34 6.70
C LEU A 46 28.92 -29.82 7.10
N ASP A 47 29.85 -29.60 6.16
CA ASP A 47 31.22 -29.12 6.48
C ASP A 47 31.32 -27.67 6.95
N LYS A 48 30.26 -26.86 6.73
CA LYS A 48 30.18 -25.46 7.17
C LYS A 48 29.02 -25.17 8.16
N LYS A 49 28.59 -26.20 8.88
CA LYS A 49 27.34 -26.23 9.64
C LYS A 49 27.18 -25.09 10.66
N LEU A 50 28.22 -24.74 11.44
CA LEU A 50 28.08 -23.72 12.49
C LEU A 50 27.95 -22.29 11.96
N SER A 51 28.74 -21.93 10.95
CA SER A 51 28.67 -20.61 10.32
C SER A 51 27.37 -20.45 9.53
N LEU A 52 26.94 -21.50 8.83
CA LEU A 52 25.70 -21.50 8.08
C LEU A 52 24.48 -21.35 8.99
N LEU A 53 24.43 -22.13 10.10
CA LEU A 53 23.35 -22.03 11.09
C LEU A 53 23.23 -20.63 11.67
N ARG A 54 24.33 -20.02 12.09
CA ARG A 54 24.30 -18.66 12.63
C ARG A 54 23.83 -17.62 11.62
N ASN A 55 24.30 -17.72 10.37
CA ASN A 55 23.86 -16.80 9.30
C ASN A 55 22.39 -17.00 8.94
N THR A 56 21.90 -18.23 8.96
CA THR A 56 20.48 -18.56 8.70
C THR A 56 19.58 -17.98 9.79
N TRP A 57 19.96 -18.10 11.07
CA TRP A 57 19.19 -17.52 12.16
C TRP A 57 19.14 -15.99 12.08
N TRP A 58 20.27 -15.35 11.72
CA TRP A 58 20.27 -13.91 11.45
C TRP A 58 19.38 -13.53 10.28
N GLY A 59 19.43 -14.29 9.18
CA GLY A 59 18.55 -14.10 8.05
C GLY A 59 17.08 -14.23 8.42
N LEU A 60 16.71 -15.30 9.12
CA LEU A 60 15.34 -15.51 9.62
C LEU A 60 14.87 -14.37 10.52
N PHE A 61 15.72 -13.90 11.43
CA PHE A 61 15.41 -12.77 12.29
C PHE A 61 15.18 -11.47 11.50
N VAL A 62 16.07 -11.14 10.57
CA VAL A 62 15.95 -9.92 9.74
C VAL A 62 14.68 -9.94 8.91
N PHE A 63 14.41 -11.05 8.20
CA PHE A 63 13.23 -11.18 7.35
C PHE A 63 11.93 -11.19 8.17
N SER A 64 11.87 -11.95 9.26
CA SER A 64 10.67 -11.99 10.09
C SER A 64 10.40 -10.66 10.80
N CYS A 65 11.44 -9.96 11.24
CA CYS A 65 11.32 -8.61 11.80
C CYS A 65 10.79 -7.62 10.74
N GLY A 66 11.38 -7.62 9.55
CA GLY A 66 10.94 -6.78 8.44
C GLY A 66 9.50 -7.04 8.05
N MET A 67 9.12 -8.31 7.86
CA MET A 67 7.73 -8.69 7.53
C MET A 67 6.74 -8.30 8.63
N SER A 68 7.11 -8.45 9.91
CA SER A 68 6.25 -8.08 11.04
C SER A 68 6.00 -6.58 11.08
N VAL A 69 7.04 -5.76 10.93
CA VAL A 69 6.91 -4.29 10.93
C VAL A 69 6.12 -3.82 9.71
N PHE A 70 6.40 -4.37 8.53
CA PHE A 70 5.64 -4.03 7.31
C PHE A 70 4.17 -4.43 7.43
N SER A 71 3.87 -5.59 8.04
CA SER A 71 2.49 -6.01 8.32
C SER A 71 1.77 -5.05 9.27
N LEU A 72 2.47 -4.45 10.24
CA LEU A 72 1.89 -3.40 11.10
C LEU A 72 1.53 -2.15 10.30
N VAL A 73 2.39 -1.72 9.38
CA VAL A 73 2.10 -0.58 8.48
C VAL A 73 0.85 -0.87 7.65
N LEU A 74 0.74 -2.07 7.07
CA LEU A 74 -0.43 -2.47 6.29
C LEU A 74 -1.70 -2.55 7.14
N LEU A 75 -1.63 -3.07 8.37
CA LEU A 75 -2.76 -3.07 9.29
C LEU A 75 -3.19 -1.66 9.65
N TRP A 76 -2.25 -0.76 9.89
CA TRP A 76 -2.54 0.65 10.15
C TRP A 76 -3.27 1.30 8.96
N LEU A 77 -2.78 1.11 7.72
CA LEU A 77 -3.44 1.58 6.51
C LEU A 77 -4.85 0.99 6.36
N MET A 78 -5.00 -0.31 6.64
CA MET A 78 -6.28 -1.00 6.55
C MET A 78 -7.34 -0.41 7.51
N PHE A 79 -6.95 -0.07 8.73
CA PHE A 79 -7.89 0.47 9.73
C PHE A 79 -8.16 1.96 9.55
N PHE A 80 -7.16 2.78 9.20
CA PHE A 80 -7.27 4.23 9.21
C PHE A 80 -7.49 4.86 7.83
N LYS A 81 -7.03 4.24 6.75
CA LYS A 81 -7.17 4.78 5.39
C LYS A 81 -8.21 4.05 4.55
N ILE A 82 -8.23 2.72 4.60
CA ILE A 82 -9.10 1.90 3.76
C ILE A 82 -10.47 1.66 4.44
N GLU A 83 -10.51 1.74 5.78
CA GLU A 83 -11.70 1.46 6.62
C GLU A 83 -12.38 0.14 6.24
N ALA A 84 -11.59 -0.90 5.99
CA ALA A 84 -12.06 -2.20 5.56
C ALA A 84 -11.42 -3.31 6.37
N PHE A 85 -12.19 -4.33 6.69
CA PHE A 85 -11.70 -5.51 7.40
C PHE A 85 -11.23 -6.59 6.44
N CYS A 86 -9.98 -7.07 6.60
CA CYS A 86 -9.41 -8.16 5.82
C CYS A 86 -8.86 -9.26 6.74
N PHE A 87 -9.58 -10.39 6.82
CA PHE A 87 -9.18 -11.52 7.66
C PHE A 87 -7.81 -12.09 7.28
N PHE A 88 -7.53 -12.25 5.97
CA PHE A 88 -6.25 -12.77 5.50
C PHE A 88 -5.07 -11.84 5.81
N CYS A 89 -5.29 -10.52 5.81
CA CYS A 89 -4.26 -9.55 6.18
C CYS A 89 -3.87 -9.68 7.66
N ILE A 90 -4.87 -9.85 8.53
CA ILE A 90 -4.66 -10.07 9.98
C ILE A 90 -3.97 -11.41 10.21
N LEU A 91 -4.41 -12.48 9.54
CA LEU A 91 -3.80 -13.80 9.65
C LEU A 91 -2.33 -13.76 9.23
N SER A 92 -2.00 -13.10 8.13
CA SER A 92 -0.61 -12.92 7.66
C SER A 92 0.24 -12.16 8.69
N ALA A 93 -0.30 -11.11 9.31
CA ALA A 93 0.38 -10.37 10.36
C ALA A 93 0.66 -11.25 11.59
N VAL A 94 -0.31 -12.05 12.02
CA VAL A 94 -0.15 -12.99 13.15
C VAL A 94 0.94 -14.01 12.83
N ILE A 95 0.95 -14.61 11.63
CA ILE A 95 1.99 -15.55 11.20
C ILE A 95 3.37 -14.89 11.22
N SER A 96 3.50 -13.67 10.69
CA SER A 96 4.77 -12.92 10.69
C SER A 96 5.29 -12.67 12.12
N PHE A 97 4.38 -12.31 13.04
CA PHE A 97 4.73 -12.17 14.46
C PHE A 97 5.17 -13.49 15.11
N CYS A 98 4.47 -14.59 14.82
CA CYS A 98 4.86 -15.92 15.32
C CYS A 98 6.25 -16.32 14.80
N LEU A 99 6.56 -16.05 13.53
CA LEU A 99 7.87 -16.31 12.94
C LEU A 99 8.96 -15.46 13.61
N LEU A 100 8.69 -14.19 13.91
CA LEU A 100 9.61 -13.34 14.64
C LEU A 100 9.88 -13.89 16.05
N LEU A 101 8.86 -14.26 16.81
CA LEU A 101 9.00 -14.86 18.13
C LEU A 101 9.82 -16.16 18.08
N MET A 102 9.51 -17.03 17.12
CA MET A 102 10.26 -18.27 16.91
C MET A 102 11.74 -18.00 16.58
N SER A 103 12.03 -16.98 15.78
CA SER A 103 13.43 -16.63 15.44
C SER A 103 14.19 -16.07 16.64
N ILE A 104 13.51 -15.32 17.53
CA ILE A 104 14.12 -14.79 18.77
C ILE A 104 14.40 -15.94 19.76
N ILE A 105 13.46 -16.86 19.95
CA ILE A 105 13.59 -17.94 20.92
C ILE A 105 14.57 -19.03 20.43
N GLY A 106 14.53 -19.35 19.12
CA GLY A 106 15.29 -20.46 18.54
C GLY A 106 16.74 -20.12 18.20
N GLY A 107 17.10 -18.85 18.06
CA GLY A 107 18.39 -18.43 17.49
C GLY A 107 19.63 -18.66 18.40
N GLY A 108 19.44 -19.00 19.68
CA GLY A 108 20.57 -19.24 20.62
C GLY A 108 21.55 -18.06 20.68
N TRP A 109 21.02 -16.86 20.86
CA TRP A 109 21.73 -15.58 20.77
C TRP A 109 22.72 -15.42 21.94
N ASP A 110 24.00 -15.18 21.63
CA ASP A 110 25.06 -14.93 22.63
C ASP A 110 24.83 -13.58 23.34
N ASP A 111 24.23 -12.58 22.63
CA ASP A 111 24.09 -11.21 23.10
C ASP A 111 22.70 -10.65 22.74
N LEU A 112 21.75 -10.71 23.66
CA LEU A 112 20.38 -10.19 23.49
C LEU A 112 20.37 -8.67 23.24
N SER A 113 21.31 -7.94 23.82
CA SER A 113 21.42 -6.49 23.63
C SER A 113 21.68 -6.11 22.17
N GLN A 114 22.61 -6.84 21.52
CA GLN A 114 22.91 -6.63 20.10
C GLN A 114 21.73 -7.05 19.21
N LEU A 115 21.00 -8.10 19.58
CA LEU A 115 19.81 -8.53 18.86
C LEU A 115 18.75 -7.44 18.87
N PHE A 116 18.44 -6.89 20.05
CA PHE A 116 17.45 -5.80 20.17
C PHE A 116 17.89 -4.54 19.44
N PHE A 117 19.13 -4.13 19.56
CA PHE A 117 19.66 -2.96 18.86
C PHE A 117 19.52 -3.09 17.33
N ARG A 118 19.94 -4.22 16.76
CA ARG A 118 19.79 -4.49 15.33
C ARG A 118 18.32 -4.61 14.92
N GLY A 119 17.49 -5.23 15.75
CA GLY A 119 16.05 -5.32 15.53
C GLY A 119 15.38 -3.95 15.44
N ILE A 120 15.74 -3.03 16.33
CA ILE A 120 15.25 -1.63 16.29
C ILE A 120 15.69 -0.93 15.02
N LEU A 121 16.94 -1.08 14.58
CA LEU A 121 17.42 -0.47 13.34
C LEU A 121 16.67 -1.00 12.12
N ILE A 122 16.44 -2.32 12.04
CA ILE A 122 15.67 -2.94 10.97
C ILE A 122 14.22 -2.44 11.01
N ALA A 123 13.62 -2.43 12.20
CA ALA A 123 12.25 -1.96 12.39
C ALA A 123 12.08 -0.50 11.93
N LEU A 124 13.00 0.38 12.30
CA LEU A 124 13.00 1.78 11.87
C LEU A 124 13.17 1.92 10.35
N ALA A 125 14.11 1.18 9.76
CA ALA A 125 14.34 1.22 8.32
C ALA A 125 13.10 0.74 7.53
N VAL A 126 12.47 -0.36 7.96
CA VAL A 126 11.26 -0.89 7.33
C VAL A 126 10.05 0.02 7.56
N LEU A 127 9.93 0.60 8.75
CA LEU A 127 8.86 1.56 9.08
C LEU A 127 8.95 2.80 8.17
N ILE A 128 10.13 3.41 8.08
CA ILE A 128 10.36 4.59 7.24
C ILE A 128 10.11 4.23 5.77
N GLY A 129 10.70 3.13 5.27
CA GLY A 129 10.50 2.66 3.91
C GLY A 129 9.04 2.35 3.60
N GLY A 130 8.33 1.70 4.53
CA GLY A 130 6.91 1.38 4.41
C GLY A 130 6.02 2.63 4.38
N LEU A 131 6.32 3.64 5.22
CA LEU A 131 5.58 4.90 5.22
C LEU A 131 5.84 5.72 3.94
N VAL A 132 7.09 5.80 3.49
CA VAL A 132 7.44 6.46 2.22
C VAL A 132 6.75 5.76 1.04
N TRP A 133 6.75 4.43 1.01
CA TRP A 133 6.01 3.67 0.00
C TRP A 133 4.51 3.94 0.09
N ALA A 134 3.92 3.90 1.29
CA ALA A 134 2.50 4.15 1.50
C ALA A 134 2.07 5.54 1.01
N SER A 135 2.88 6.58 1.28
CA SER A 135 2.63 7.93 0.80
C SER A 135 2.82 8.06 -0.71
N SER A 136 3.79 7.33 -1.31
CA SER A 136 4.02 7.37 -2.76
C SER A 136 2.89 6.70 -3.56
N VAL A 137 2.12 5.82 -2.94
CA VAL A 137 0.97 5.14 -3.56
C VAL A 137 -0.35 5.83 -3.22
N ASP A 138 -0.37 6.73 -2.23
CA ASP A 138 -1.56 7.46 -1.81
C ASP A 138 -2.01 8.44 -2.91
N PRO A 139 -3.21 8.24 -3.52
CA PRO A 139 -3.69 9.12 -4.58
C PRO A 139 -3.88 10.56 -4.10
N ASP A 140 -4.29 10.75 -2.85
CA ASP A 140 -4.51 12.08 -2.27
C ASP A 140 -3.18 12.84 -2.15
N TYR A 141 -2.13 12.16 -1.68
CA TYR A 141 -0.79 12.74 -1.56
C TYR A 141 -0.16 13.06 -2.92
N GLN A 142 -0.32 12.18 -3.91
CA GLN A 142 0.16 12.41 -5.28
C GLN A 142 -0.55 13.58 -5.95
N ASN A 143 -1.86 13.70 -5.73
CA ASN A 143 -2.65 14.80 -6.26
C ASN A 143 -2.25 16.14 -5.62
N GLU A 144 -2.02 16.17 -4.31
CA GLU A 144 -1.60 17.38 -3.58
C GLU A 144 -0.24 17.91 -4.05
N ILE A 145 0.71 17.02 -4.33
CA ILE A 145 2.02 17.39 -4.88
C ILE A 145 1.93 17.86 -6.33
N THR A 146 1.11 17.19 -7.16
CA THR A 146 1.08 17.42 -8.61
C THR A 146 0.24 18.65 -8.99
N ILE A 147 -0.83 18.93 -8.25
CA ILE A 147 -1.84 19.93 -8.64
C ILE A 147 -1.78 21.18 -7.73
N GLY A 148 -1.27 21.02 -6.52
CA GLY A 148 -1.22 22.06 -5.49
C GLY A 148 -2.54 22.20 -4.71
N PRO A 149 -2.50 22.93 -3.56
CA PRO A 149 -3.64 23.05 -2.66
C PRO A 149 -4.82 23.77 -3.32
N GLY A 150 -6.03 23.30 -3.05
CA GLY A 150 -7.29 23.91 -3.52
C GLY A 150 -7.75 23.49 -4.91
N LEU A 151 -7.12 22.49 -5.51
CA LEU A 151 -7.55 21.91 -6.79
C LEU A 151 -8.04 20.46 -6.59
N PRO A 152 -9.09 20.03 -7.35
CA PRO A 152 -9.59 18.67 -7.26
C PRO A 152 -8.57 17.65 -7.80
N PRO A 153 -8.56 16.41 -7.25
CA PRO A 153 -7.74 15.33 -7.76
C PRO A 153 -7.96 15.07 -9.25
N ILE A 154 -6.89 14.66 -9.96
CA ILE A 154 -6.97 14.30 -11.38
C ILE A 154 -7.77 13.00 -11.53
N VAL A 155 -8.76 13.00 -12.42
CA VAL A 155 -9.49 11.81 -12.82
C VAL A 155 -8.57 10.91 -13.65
N GLN A 156 -8.36 9.69 -13.20
CA GLN A 156 -7.41 8.73 -13.81
C GLN A 156 -8.10 7.79 -14.81
N THR A 157 -9.38 7.50 -14.61
CA THR A 157 -10.16 6.61 -15.48
C THR A 157 -10.38 7.24 -16.85
N LYS A 158 -10.33 6.41 -17.89
CA LYS A 158 -10.70 6.82 -19.26
C LYS A 158 -12.21 6.68 -19.45
N SER A 159 -12.82 7.63 -20.16
CA SER A 159 -14.25 7.58 -20.46
C SER A 159 -14.54 6.66 -21.65
N THR A 160 -15.66 5.97 -21.58
CA THR A 160 -16.25 5.32 -22.76
C THR A 160 -17.00 6.35 -23.62
N PRO A 161 -17.24 6.07 -24.93
CA PRO A 161 -18.03 6.96 -25.77
C PRO A 161 -19.42 7.26 -25.19
N GLU A 162 -20.06 6.27 -24.59
CA GLU A 162 -21.39 6.41 -23.96
C GLU A 162 -21.37 7.37 -22.77
N GLN A 163 -20.29 7.33 -21.96
CA GLN A 163 -20.12 8.26 -20.82
C GLN A 163 -19.92 9.69 -21.31
N ILE A 164 -19.17 9.89 -22.40
CA ILE A 164 -18.96 11.22 -23.01
C ILE A 164 -20.28 11.77 -23.55
N ASP A 165 -21.05 10.96 -24.28
CA ASP A 165 -22.33 11.36 -24.83
C ASP A 165 -23.34 11.67 -23.72
N PHE A 166 -23.34 10.90 -22.65
CA PHE A 166 -24.18 11.15 -21.47
C PHE A 166 -23.79 12.45 -20.76
N ALA A 167 -22.49 12.73 -20.60
CA ALA A 167 -22.02 13.98 -20.01
C ALA A 167 -22.43 15.22 -20.84
N LYS A 168 -22.31 15.13 -22.17
CA LYS A 168 -22.80 16.17 -23.09
C LYS A 168 -24.31 16.40 -22.97
N TYR A 169 -25.08 15.32 -22.89
CA TYR A 169 -26.54 15.40 -22.69
C TYR A 169 -26.86 16.10 -21.36
N LEU A 170 -26.19 15.75 -20.25
CA LEU A 170 -26.42 16.41 -18.97
C LEU A 170 -26.13 17.91 -19.05
N SER A 171 -25.00 18.29 -19.61
CA SER A 171 -24.61 19.70 -19.75
C SER A 171 -25.56 20.48 -20.63
N SER A 172 -26.02 19.90 -21.75
CA SER A 172 -27.01 20.51 -22.65
C SER A 172 -28.40 20.66 -22.01
N SER A 173 -28.72 19.74 -21.08
CA SER A 173 -29.97 19.78 -20.30
C SER A 173 -29.92 20.77 -19.12
N GLY A 174 -28.81 21.51 -18.94
CA GLY A 174 -28.65 22.48 -17.87
C GLY A 174 -28.32 21.88 -16.48
N VAL A 175 -27.97 20.60 -16.42
CA VAL A 175 -27.54 19.95 -15.17
C VAL A 175 -26.20 20.50 -14.76
N VAL A 176 -26.05 20.83 -13.46
CA VAL A 176 -24.84 21.35 -12.86
C VAL A 176 -24.41 20.41 -11.74
N ASN A 177 -23.14 20.02 -11.74
CA ASN A 177 -22.54 19.23 -10.67
C ASN A 177 -21.85 20.15 -9.66
N TYR A 178 -22.37 20.20 -8.44
CA TYR A 178 -21.75 20.92 -7.32
C TYR A 178 -20.74 20.00 -6.63
N SER A 179 -19.47 20.40 -6.59
CA SER A 179 -18.38 19.57 -6.11
C SER A 179 -17.45 20.39 -5.22
N ALA A 180 -16.89 19.77 -4.19
CA ALA A 180 -15.76 20.34 -3.44
C ALA A 180 -14.49 19.55 -3.75
N TYR A 181 -13.35 20.24 -3.94
CA TYR A 181 -12.08 19.61 -4.32
C TYR A 181 -11.63 18.53 -3.33
N TRP A 182 -11.93 18.70 -2.04
CA TRP A 182 -11.58 17.78 -0.97
C TRP A 182 -12.62 16.66 -0.73
N CYS A 183 -13.74 16.64 -1.48
CA CYS A 183 -14.83 15.70 -1.26
C CYS A 183 -14.53 14.33 -1.92
N PRO A 184 -14.35 13.24 -1.16
CA PRO A 184 -14.02 11.93 -1.71
C PRO A 184 -15.11 11.37 -2.64
N HIS A 185 -16.39 11.51 -2.26
CA HIS A 185 -17.51 11.03 -3.06
C HIS A 185 -17.67 11.82 -4.38
N CYS A 186 -17.34 13.11 -4.36
CA CYS A 186 -17.32 13.90 -5.59
C CYS A 186 -16.21 13.43 -6.54
N HIS A 187 -15.08 13.03 -6.01
CA HIS A 187 -14.00 12.45 -6.79
C HIS A 187 -14.37 11.06 -7.35
N GLU A 188 -14.92 10.17 -6.50
CA GLU A 188 -15.43 8.87 -6.95
C GLU A 188 -16.45 9.01 -8.09
N GLN A 189 -17.37 9.97 -7.99
CA GLN A 189 -18.33 10.24 -9.04
C GLN A 189 -17.64 10.70 -10.34
N LYS A 190 -16.64 11.57 -10.26
CA LYS A 190 -15.85 11.98 -11.43
C LYS A 190 -15.09 10.81 -12.05
N GLU A 191 -14.53 9.92 -11.22
CA GLU A 191 -13.87 8.69 -11.69
C GLU A 191 -14.84 7.75 -12.43
N MET A 192 -16.11 7.68 -12.01
CA MET A 192 -17.14 6.91 -12.72
C MET A 192 -17.44 7.46 -14.11
N PHE A 193 -17.36 8.77 -14.34
CA PHE A 193 -17.53 9.38 -15.65
C PHE A 193 -16.29 9.22 -16.53
N GLY A 194 -15.10 9.25 -15.92
CA GLY A 194 -13.83 9.28 -16.60
C GLY A 194 -13.41 10.70 -17.04
N ARG A 195 -12.14 10.84 -17.35
CA ARG A 195 -11.49 12.13 -17.58
C ARG A 195 -12.11 12.94 -18.73
N GLU A 196 -12.37 12.29 -19.85
CA GLU A 196 -12.90 12.94 -21.05
C GLU A 196 -14.36 13.39 -20.85
N ALA A 197 -15.19 12.57 -20.20
CA ALA A 197 -16.57 12.92 -19.91
C ALA A 197 -16.69 14.01 -18.84
N VAL A 198 -15.82 14.01 -17.83
CA VAL A 198 -15.77 15.07 -16.80
C VAL A 198 -15.47 16.44 -17.40
N ALA A 199 -14.66 16.51 -18.46
CA ALA A 199 -14.36 17.75 -19.16
C ALA A 199 -15.60 18.35 -19.86
N GLU A 200 -16.60 17.53 -20.17
CA GLU A 200 -17.87 17.96 -20.80
C GLU A 200 -18.94 18.34 -19.75
N LEU A 201 -18.71 18.04 -18.45
CA LEU A 201 -19.66 18.37 -17.39
C LEU A 201 -19.50 19.81 -16.92
N ARG A 202 -20.63 20.46 -16.63
CA ARG A 202 -20.62 21.75 -15.93
C ARG A 202 -20.45 21.53 -14.44
N ILE A 203 -19.22 21.79 -13.93
CA ILE A 203 -18.87 21.58 -12.53
C ILE A 203 -18.67 22.93 -11.87
N ILE A 204 -19.30 23.14 -10.69
CA ILE A 204 -19.14 24.31 -9.84
C ILE A 204 -18.39 23.89 -8.57
N GLU A 205 -17.27 24.55 -8.29
CA GLU A 205 -16.50 24.36 -7.04
C GLU A 205 -17.20 25.08 -5.89
N CYS A 206 -17.56 24.33 -4.83
CA CYS A 206 -18.28 24.83 -3.66
C CYS A 206 -17.38 25.12 -2.46
N ALA A 207 -16.12 24.68 -2.48
CA ALA A 207 -15.20 24.93 -1.39
C ALA A 207 -14.76 26.41 -1.39
N SER A 208 -14.87 27.09 -0.23
CA SER A 208 -14.51 28.51 -0.09
C SER A 208 -13.04 28.79 -0.37
N ASP A 209 -12.16 27.79 -0.17
CA ASP A 209 -10.71 27.80 -0.38
C ASP A 209 -10.30 27.13 -1.71
N GLY A 210 -11.27 26.66 -2.49
CA GLY A 210 -11.02 26.04 -3.80
C GLY A 210 -10.59 27.06 -4.85
N LYS A 211 -9.62 26.70 -5.68
CA LYS A 211 -9.29 27.47 -6.90
C LYS A 211 -10.43 27.32 -7.89
N ASN A 212 -10.90 28.43 -8.45
CA ASN A 212 -12.10 28.54 -9.32
C ASN A 212 -13.43 28.44 -8.55
N ASN A 213 -13.44 28.86 -7.29
CA ASN A 213 -14.66 29.05 -6.55
C ASN A 213 -15.59 30.05 -7.27
N GLN A 214 -16.81 29.62 -7.61
CA GLN A 214 -17.85 30.46 -8.21
C GLN A 214 -18.92 30.83 -7.16
N HIS A 215 -18.47 31.12 -5.94
CA HIS A 215 -19.32 31.59 -4.87
C HIS A 215 -19.56 33.10 -5.04
N ASP A 216 -20.50 33.43 -5.92
CA ASP A 216 -21.17 34.74 -5.94
C ASP A 216 -22.69 34.54 -5.92
#